data_4a6c1757baed77d13c08ae60e9c5fbb3
#
_entry.id   4a6c1757baed77d13c08ae60e9c5fbb3
#
_cell.length_a   1.000
_cell.length_b   1.000
_cell.length_c   1.000
_cell.angle_alpha   90.00
_cell.angle_beta   90.00
_cell.angle_gamma   90.00
#
_symmetry.space_group_name_H-M   'P 1'
#
loop_
_entity.id
_entity.type
_entity.pdbx_description
1 polymer ?
#
loop_
_entity_poly.entity_id
_entity_poly.type
_entity_poly.pdbx_seq_one_letter_code
_entity_poly.pdbx_strand_id
1 'polypeptide(L)'
;MLISGRGSNMAALVYAAKLPDCPFRIVLIASNDPEAAGLSFASAEGLVTFAHPHAGLTRAEFDAILDTEIRKSGAEFVALAGYMRLLSSDFISKWRNRIVNIHPSLLPAHKGLHTHEAVLATGDPVTGCTVHVVTEALDDGPVLGNIEVAVIDGDTPDSLAARVLIAEHQLYSRCLAQFVKVTTGPEALVAQVRARAIGLPEADEVTSHGMPCFGILKGKKFAYVSNDHHGDGKTALLVKISGAEEQAMLIDSDPERYYRPAYFGDTWIAIRLDLGDNDWDHIGEWLGRSWRMVAPLRLSKLISVAELF
;
A
#
# COMPACT_ATOMS: atom_id res chain seq x y z
N MET A 1 -6.19 9.99 -3.83
CA MET A 1 -6.15 10.82 -2.60
C MET A 1 -7.54 11.31 -2.25
N LEU A 2 -7.83 11.48 -0.95
CA LEU A 2 -9.10 12.02 -0.47
C LEU A 2 -8.90 13.41 0.13
N ILE A 3 -9.78 14.35 -0.23
CA ILE A 3 -9.78 15.75 0.23
C ILE A 3 -11.18 16.18 0.64
N SER A 4 -11.31 17.25 1.44
CA SER A 4 -12.59 17.87 1.77
C SER A 4 -12.62 19.39 1.52
N GLY A 5 -11.52 20.00 1.07
CA GLY A 5 -11.44 21.45 0.96
C GLY A 5 -10.34 21.95 0.01
N ARG A 6 -9.53 22.90 0.48
CA ARG A 6 -8.51 23.59 -0.33
C ARG A 6 -7.45 22.66 -0.94
N GLY A 7 -7.10 21.55 -0.27
CA GLY A 7 -6.18 20.56 -0.83
C GLY A 7 -4.70 20.97 -0.84
N SER A 8 -4.24 21.78 0.12
CA SER A 8 -2.83 22.21 0.18
C SER A 8 -1.86 21.03 0.33
N ASN A 9 -2.15 20.08 1.22
CA ASN A 9 -1.38 18.84 1.36
C ASN A 9 -1.46 17.98 0.08
N MET A 10 -2.62 17.93 -0.57
CA MET A 10 -2.77 17.27 -1.87
C MET A 10 -1.84 17.91 -2.92
N ALA A 11 -1.80 19.25 -3.01
CA ALA A 11 -0.93 19.96 -3.96
C ALA A 11 0.55 19.62 -3.73
N ALA A 12 1.01 19.54 -2.47
CA ALA A 12 2.37 19.14 -2.14
C ALA A 12 2.67 17.71 -2.64
N LEU A 13 1.74 16.78 -2.48
CA LEU A 13 1.87 15.40 -2.99
C LEU A 13 1.83 15.35 -4.53
N VAL A 14 1.02 16.20 -5.19
CA VAL A 14 0.97 16.30 -6.66
C VAL A 14 2.33 16.74 -7.21
N TYR A 15 2.95 17.74 -6.62
CA TYR A 15 4.28 18.19 -7.06
C TYR A 15 5.36 17.15 -6.74
N ALA A 16 5.29 16.49 -5.60
CA ALA A 16 6.21 15.39 -5.27
C ALA A 16 6.11 14.22 -6.27
N ALA A 17 4.90 13.87 -6.71
CA ALA A 17 4.68 12.81 -7.68
C ALA A 17 5.27 13.09 -9.09
N LYS A 18 5.61 14.35 -9.40
CA LYS A 18 6.27 14.73 -10.65
C LYS A 18 7.79 14.57 -10.63
N LEU A 19 8.38 14.32 -9.47
CA LEU A 19 9.83 14.11 -9.37
C LEU A 19 10.22 12.77 -10.01
N PRO A 20 11.36 12.70 -10.73
CA PRO A 20 11.77 11.50 -11.48
C PRO A 20 11.85 10.22 -10.65
N ASP A 21 12.29 10.33 -9.40
CA ASP A 21 12.49 9.18 -8.50
C ASP A 21 11.34 8.95 -7.52
N CYS A 22 10.17 9.56 -7.77
CA CYS A 22 9.01 9.39 -6.90
C CYS A 22 8.44 7.99 -7.07
N PRO A 23 8.30 7.19 -5.99
CA PRO A 23 7.83 5.82 -6.06
C PRO A 23 6.30 5.70 -6.17
N PHE A 24 5.57 6.81 -6.26
CA PHE A 24 4.12 6.80 -6.40
C PHE A 24 3.64 7.75 -7.50
N ARG A 25 2.49 7.43 -8.07
CA ARG A 25 1.73 8.30 -8.97
C ARG A 25 0.33 8.53 -8.41
N ILE A 26 -0.29 9.63 -8.81
CA ILE A 26 -1.65 9.95 -8.39
C ILE A 26 -2.60 9.57 -9.52
N VAL A 27 -3.52 8.66 -9.24
CA VAL A 27 -4.47 8.12 -10.22
C VAL A 27 -5.88 8.69 -10.03
N LEU A 28 -6.20 9.22 -8.82
CA LEU A 28 -7.50 9.79 -8.52
C LEU A 28 -7.40 10.79 -7.37
N ILE A 29 -8.08 11.93 -7.52
CA ILE A 29 -8.42 12.85 -6.42
C ILE A 29 -9.93 12.75 -6.19
N ALA A 30 -10.34 12.36 -4.98
CA ALA A 30 -11.75 12.25 -4.65
C ALA A 30 -12.13 13.18 -3.48
N SER A 31 -13.34 13.73 -3.53
CA SER A 31 -13.87 14.61 -2.48
C SER A 31 -15.31 14.24 -2.10
N ASN A 32 -15.62 14.45 -0.81
CA ASN A 32 -16.99 14.43 -0.29
C ASN A 32 -17.74 15.73 -0.49
N ASP A 33 -17.06 16.76 -1.03
CA ASP A 33 -17.60 18.06 -1.35
C ASP A 33 -17.29 18.39 -2.83
N PRO A 34 -18.32 18.44 -3.70
CA PRO A 34 -18.14 18.81 -5.11
C PRO A 34 -17.57 20.22 -5.34
N GLU A 35 -17.76 21.11 -4.36
CA GLU A 35 -17.27 22.50 -4.42
C GLU A 35 -15.86 22.66 -3.82
N ALA A 36 -15.21 21.58 -3.42
CA ALA A 36 -13.86 21.62 -2.86
C ALA A 36 -12.87 22.24 -3.86
N ALA A 37 -12.24 23.35 -3.48
CA ALA A 37 -11.30 24.10 -4.34
C ALA A 37 -10.11 23.22 -4.81
N GLY A 38 -9.75 22.20 -4.04
CA GLY A 38 -8.72 21.23 -4.43
C GLY A 38 -9.06 20.45 -5.71
N LEU A 39 -10.34 20.24 -6.03
CA LEU A 39 -10.74 19.56 -7.26
C LEU A 39 -10.40 20.39 -8.51
N SER A 40 -10.62 21.71 -8.44
CA SER A 40 -10.26 22.61 -9.52
C SER A 40 -8.75 22.64 -9.78
N PHE A 41 -7.95 22.65 -8.70
CA PHE A 41 -6.49 22.50 -8.80
C PHE A 41 -6.12 21.16 -9.45
N ALA A 42 -6.67 20.05 -8.97
CA ALA A 42 -6.38 18.72 -9.50
C ALA A 42 -6.71 18.59 -10.99
N SER A 43 -7.86 19.13 -11.42
CA SER A 43 -8.26 19.17 -12.83
C SER A 43 -7.31 20.01 -13.69
N ALA A 44 -6.85 21.16 -13.18
CA ALA A 44 -5.86 21.99 -13.87
C ALA A 44 -4.50 21.30 -14.04
N GLU A 45 -4.15 20.42 -13.10
CA GLU A 45 -2.95 19.57 -13.16
C GLU A 45 -3.13 18.30 -14.03
N GLY A 46 -4.29 18.12 -14.69
CA GLY A 46 -4.61 16.99 -15.56
C GLY A 46 -4.91 15.67 -14.82
N LEU A 47 -5.22 15.74 -13.53
CA LEU A 47 -5.54 14.57 -12.74
C LEU A 47 -7.02 14.20 -12.86
N VAL A 48 -7.31 12.90 -12.79
CA VAL A 48 -8.70 12.41 -12.70
C VAL A 48 -9.29 12.81 -11.36
N THR A 49 -10.48 13.41 -11.41
CA THR A 49 -11.21 13.85 -10.22
C THR A 49 -12.54 13.13 -10.09
N PHE A 50 -12.96 12.88 -8.87
CA PHE A 50 -14.28 12.37 -8.51
C PHE A 50 -14.83 13.18 -7.33
N ALA A 51 -16.09 13.50 -7.36
CA ALA A 51 -16.76 14.14 -6.23
C ALA A 51 -18.18 13.60 -6.10
N HIS A 52 -18.57 13.35 -4.87
CA HIS A 52 -19.93 12.93 -4.53
C HIS A 52 -20.35 13.63 -3.23
N PRO A 53 -21.53 14.30 -3.19
CA PRO A 53 -22.01 14.88 -1.96
C PRO A 53 -22.36 13.80 -0.96
N HIS A 54 -21.91 13.97 0.29
CA HIS A 54 -22.19 13.00 1.36
C HIS A 54 -23.52 13.22 2.06
N ALA A 55 -24.18 14.35 1.78
CA ALA A 55 -25.47 14.71 2.40
C ALA A 55 -26.54 13.62 2.09
N GLY A 56 -27.23 13.18 3.15
CA GLY A 56 -28.27 12.15 3.04
C GLY A 56 -27.78 10.70 3.00
N LEU A 57 -26.46 10.47 3.01
CA LEU A 57 -25.87 9.13 3.06
C LEU A 57 -25.29 8.84 4.44
N THR A 58 -25.43 7.60 4.87
CA THR A 58 -24.64 7.08 6.00
C THR A 58 -23.16 7.05 5.63
N ARG A 59 -22.30 6.96 6.64
CA ARG A 59 -20.85 6.82 6.42
C ARG A 59 -20.52 5.61 5.55
N ALA A 60 -21.11 4.47 5.82
CA ALA A 60 -20.87 3.23 5.09
C ALA A 60 -21.32 3.29 3.62
N GLU A 61 -22.48 3.91 3.34
CA GLU A 61 -22.97 4.09 1.96
C GLU A 61 -22.04 5.01 1.16
N PHE A 62 -21.62 6.12 1.75
CA PHE A 62 -20.70 7.03 1.09
C PHE A 62 -19.33 6.38 0.83
N ASP A 63 -18.79 5.68 1.82
CA ASP A 63 -17.50 5.00 1.70
C ASP A 63 -17.54 3.85 0.67
N ALA A 64 -18.68 3.18 0.50
CA ALA A 64 -18.85 2.17 -0.55
C ALA A 64 -18.79 2.79 -1.97
N ILE A 65 -19.35 4.01 -2.15
CA ILE A 65 -19.23 4.75 -3.41
C ILE A 65 -17.76 5.13 -3.65
N LEU A 66 -17.07 5.64 -2.63
CA LEU A 66 -15.64 5.96 -2.73
C LEU A 66 -14.79 4.73 -3.05
N ASP A 67 -15.01 3.60 -2.36
CA ASP A 67 -14.28 2.35 -2.58
C ASP A 67 -14.39 1.90 -4.03
N THR A 68 -15.60 1.97 -4.59
CA THR A 68 -15.84 1.62 -5.99
C THR A 68 -15.02 2.47 -6.96
N GLU A 69 -15.01 3.78 -6.81
CA GLU A 69 -14.29 4.68 -7.71
C GLU A 69 -12.76 4.62 -7.51
N ILE A 70 -12.30 4.42 -6.26
CA ILE A 70 -10.89 4.24 -5.96
C ILE A 70 -10.37 2.97 -6.62
N ARG A 71 -11.07 1.83 -6.49
CA ARG A 71 -10.69 0.56 -7.14
C ARG A 71 -10.72 0.65 -8.65
N LYS A 72 -11.72 1.28 -9.23
CA LYS A 72 -11.83 1.53 -10.67
C LYS A 72 -10.66 2.34 -11.22
N SER A 73 -10.08 3.23 -10.42
CA SER A 73 -8.89 4.00 -10.81
C SER A 73 -7.58 3.21 -10.78
N GLY A 74 -7.59 1.96 -10.30
CA GLY A 74 -6.40 1.15 -10.12
C GLY A 74 -5.51 1.61 -8.95
N ALA A 75 -6.07 2.35 -7.97
CA ALA A 75 -5.31 2.80 -6.81
C ALA A 75 -4.97 1.62 -5.88
N GLU A 76 -3.74 1.61 -5.39
CA GLU A 76 -3.25 0.63 -4.42
C GLU A 76 -3.21 1.19 -2.98
N PHE A 77 -3.13 2.51 -2.85
CA PHE A 77 -3.06 3.23 -1.58
C PHE A 77 -4.04 4.39 -1.55
N VAL A 78 -4.44 4.77 -0.35
CA VAL A 78 -5.30 5.93 -0.10
C VAL A 78 -4.54 6.92 0.78
N ALA A 79 -4.32 8.15 0.31
CA ALA A 79 -3.73 9.23 1.09
C ALA A 79 -4.83 10.23 1.47
N LEU A 80 -4.99 10.49 2.78
CA LEU A 80 -5.92 11.48 3.30
C LEU A 80 -5.20 12.83 3.39
N ALA A 81 -5.58 13.78 2.56
CA ALA A 81 -4.93 15.09 2.45
C ALA A 81 -5.92 16.22 2.85
N GLY A 82 -6.21 16.32 4.13
CA GLY A 82 -7.25 17.22 4.65
C GLY A 82 -8.65 16.68 4.39
N TYR A 83 -8.84 15.39 4.55
CA TYR A 83 -10.14 14.73 4.49
C TYR A 83 -10.81 14.78 5.87
N MET A 84 -11.92 15.54 5.96
CA MET A 84 -12.56 15.90 7.24
C MET A 84 -13.69 14.94 7.64
N ARG A 85 -13.66 13.70 7.17
CA ARG A 85 -14.66 12.68 7.54
C ARG A 85 -13.98 11.46 8.13
N LEU A 86 -14.65 10.83 9.08
CA LEU A 86 -14.24 9.52 9.57
C LEU A 86 -14.61 8.46 8.54
N LEU A 87 -13.69 7.56 8.25
CA LEU A 87 -13.93 6.39 7.41
C LEU A 87 -14.66 5.30 8.22
N SER A 88 -15.47 4.49 7.55
CA SER A 88 -16.14 3.34 8.16
C SER A 88 -15.14 2.21 8.43
N SER A 89 -15.45 1.36 9.41
CA SER A 89 -14.63 0.17 9.73
C SER A 89 -14.52 -0.78 8.52
N ASP A 90 -15.57 -0.90 7.71
CA ASP A 90 -15.55 -1.70 6.49
C ASP A 90 -14.54 -1.16 5.47
N PHE A 91 -14.53 0.16 5.22
CA PHE A 91 -13.56 0.79 4.34
C PHE A 91 -12.13 0.60 4.86
N ILE A 92 -11.90 0.86 6.15
CA ILE A 92 -10.57 0.68 6.78
C ILE A 92 -10.10 -0.77 6.67
N SER A 93 -11.00 -1.73 6.89
CA SER A 93 -10.70 -3.16 6.76
C SER A 93 -10.29 -3.55 5.34
N LYS A 94 -11.01 -3.06 4.31
CA LYS A 94 -10.71 -3.29 2.90
C LYS A 94 -9.37 -2.69 2.46
N TRP A 95 -8.98 -1.57 3.07
CA TRP A 95 -7.75 -0.84 2.79
C TRP A 95 -6.74 -0.95 3.94
N ARG A 96 -6.80 -2.04 4.71
CA ARG A 96 -5.91 -2.27 5.87
C ARG A 96 -4.44 -2.08 5.50
N ASN A 97 -3.72 -1.28 6.28
CA ASN A 97 -2.32 -0.92 6.07
C ASN A 97 -2.02 -0.21 4.74
N ARG A 98 -3.04 0.36 4.07
CA ARG A 98 -2.90 1.08 2.80
C ARG A 98 -3.46 2.49 2.84
N ILE A 99 -3.95 2.96 3.99
CA ILE A 99 -4.43 4.32 4.18
C ILE A 99 -3.43 5.09 5.01
N VAL A 100 -2.98 6.23 4.51
CA VAL A 100 -2.04 7.12 5.19
C VAL A 100 -2.71 8.47 5.41
N ASN A 101 -2.55 9.04 6.62
CA ASN A 101 -3.07 10.36 6.98
C ASN A 101 -1.95 11.27 7.47
N ILE A 102 -2.13 12.58 7.27
CA ILE A 102 -1.37 13.65 7.93
C ILE A 102 -2.24 14.30 8.98
N HIS A 103 -1.73 14.39 10.21
CA HIS A 103 -2.44 14.98 11.35
C HIS A 103 -1.65 16.17 11.89
N PRO A 104 -2.27 17.35 12.13
CA PRO A 104 -1.58 18.58 12.51
C PRO A 104 -1.28 18.67 14.02
N SER A 105 -0.78 17.59 14.61
CA SER A 105 -0.21 17.55 15.96
C SER A 105 0.87 16.48 16.09
N LEU A 106 1.62 16.50 17.19
CA LEU A 106 2.55 15.43 17.56
C LEU A 106 1.79 14.31 18.28
N LEU A 107 1.29 13.34 17.52
CA LEU A 107 0.58 12.20 18.11
C LEU A 107 1.47 11.43 19.11
N PRO A 108 0.88 10.94 20.21
CA PRO A 108 -0.55 10.82 20.54
C PRO A 108 -1.21 12.06 21.17
N ALA A 109 -0.53 13.19 21.26
CA ALA A 109 -1.10 14.42 21.78
C ALA A 109 -2.07 15.06 20.79
N HIS A 110 -3.14 15.68 21.29
CA HIS A 110 -4.12 16.48 20.52
C HIS A 110 -4.68 15.73 19.30
N LYS A 111 -5.25 14.53 19.53
CA LYS A 111 -6.00 13.78 18.51
C LYS A 111 -7.27 14.50 18.10
N GLY A 112 -7.78 14.25 16.88
CA GLY A 112 -9.05 14.76 16.39
C GLY A 112 -8.95 16.18 15.83
N LEU A 113 -10.00 16.97 16.00
CA LEU A 113 -10.13 18.31 15.44
C LEU A 113 -9.62 19.40 16.41
N HIS A 114 -9.46 20.63 15.89
CA HIS A 114 -9.07 21.83 16.65
C HIS A 114 -7.74 21.71 17.40
N THR A 115 -6.76 21.05 16.77
CA THR A 115 -5.46 20.75 17.38
C THR A 115 -4.69 22.01 17.78
N HIS A 116 -4.69 23.05 16.95
CA HIS A 116 -3.96 24.31 17.21
C HIS A 116 -4.54 25.08 18.38
N GLU A 117 -5.87 25.12 18.49
CA GLU A 117 -6.57 25.70 19.65
C GLU A 117 -6.24 24.92 20.92
N ALA A 118 -6.23 23.60 20.85
CA ALA A 118 -5.92 22.75 21.99
C ALA A 118 -4.47 22.93 22.46
N VAL A 119 -3.50 22.98 21.55
CA VAL A 119 -2.09 23.24 21.85
C VAL A 119 -1.89 24.59 22.53
N LEU A 120 -2.52 25.64 22.02
CA LEU A 120 -2.42 26.99 22.64
C LEU A 120 -3.10 27.03 24.00
N ALA A 121 -4.21 26.33 24.19
CA ALA A 121 -4.92 26.26 25.44
C ALA A 121 -4.14 25.49 26.54
N THR A 122 -3.38 24.46 26.16
CA THR A 122 -2.53 23.70 27.10
C THR A 122 -1.22 24.41 27.41
N GLY A 123 -0.82 25.40 26.60
CA GLY A 123 0.44 26.12 26.75
C GLY A 123 1.66 25.26 26.39
N ASP A 124 1.51 24.29 25.51
CA ASP A 124 2.61 23.45 25.04
C ASP A 124 3.63 24.29 24.28
N PRO A 125 4.92 24.20 24.58
CA PRO A 125 5.95 24.99 23.92
C PRO A 125 6.27 24.49 22.49
N VAL A 126 5.84 23.28 22.18
CA VAL A 126 6.09 22.60 20.89
C VAL A 126 4.83 21.88 20.45
N THR A 127 4.55 21.97 19.18
CA THR A 127 3.57 21.17 18.46
C THR A 127 4.21 20.59 17.18
N GLY A 128 3.42 20.23 16.19
CA GLY A 128 3.94 19.77 14.92
C GLY A 128 2.91 19.05 14.08
N CYS A 129 3.37 18.11 13.27
CA CYS A 129 2.53 17.24 12.49
C CYS A 129 3.04 15.80 12.52
N THR A 130 2.13 14.86 12.28
CA THR A 130 2.42 13.43 12.26
C THR A 130 1.80 12.79 11.04
N VAL A 131 2.58 12.00 10.29
CA VAL A 131 2.07 11.09 9.26
C VAL A 131 1.97 9.70 9.87
N HIS A 132 0.80 9.08 9.72
CA HIS A 132 0.52 7.77 10.29
C HIS A 132 -0.33 6.90 9.36
N VAL A 133 -0.28 5.59 9.54
CA VAL A 133 -1.21 4.65 8.92
C VAL A 133 -2.56 4.74 9.63
N VAL A 134 -3.65 4.80 8.89
CA VAL A 134 -5.00 4.88 9.47
C VAL A 134 -5.45 3.50 9.93
N THR A 135 -5.98 3.46 11.16
CA THR A 135 -6.61 2.31 11.79
C THR A 135 -8.04 2.64 12.22
N GLU A 136 -8.77 1.70 12.80
CA GLU A 136 -10.12 1.96 13.32
C GLU A 136 -10.12 2.93 14.51
N ALA A 137 -9.04 2.95 15.29
CA ALA A 137 -8.86 3.91 16.36
C ALA A 137 -8.41 5.25 15.79
N LEU A 138 -9.12 6.33 16.18
CA LEU A 138 -8.87 7.68 15.71
C LEU A 138 -7.44 8.14 16.06
N ASP A 139 -6.68 8.51 15.02
CA ASP A 139 -5.31 9.04 15.12
C ASP A 139 -4.38 8.20 16.04
N ASP A 140 -4.51 6.87 15.95
CA ASP A 140 -3.81 5.92 16.85
C ASP A 140 -3.04 4.83 16.05
N GLY A 141 -2.91 4.98 14.76
CA GLY A 141 -2.20 4.01 13.93
C GLY A 141 -0.68 4.21 13.95
N PRO A 142 0.08 3.27 13.38
CA PRO A 142 1.54 3.33 13.32
C PRO A 142 2.05 4.64 12.72
N VAL A 143 2.94 5.32 13.45
CA VAL A 143 3.55 6.58 13.01
C VAL A 143 4.62 6.30 11.97
N LEU A 144 4.56 7.00 10.85
CA LEU A 144 5.54 6.94 9.76
C LEU A 144 6.60 8.05 9.90
N GLY A 145 6.25 9.14 10.58
CA GLY A 145 7.16 10.24 10.87
C GLY A 145 6.43 11.44 11.46
N ASN A 146 7.21 12.34 12.05
CA ASN A 146 6.72 13.61 12.58
C ASN A 146 7.74 14.75 12.33
N ILE A 147 7.28 15.99 12.46
CA ILE A 147 8.11 17.19 12.51
C ILE A 147 7.61 18.06 13.66
N GLU A 148 8.54 18.49 14.50
CA GLU A 148 8.27 19.45 15.59
C GLU A 148 8.25 20.88 15.07
N VAL A 149 7.32 21.68 15.60
CA VAL A 149 7.14 23.09 15.30
C VAL A 149 7.02 23.85 16.63
N ALA A 150 7.87 24.83 16.84
CA ALA A 150 7.83 25.65 18.06
C ALA A 150 6.55 26.51 18.10
N VAL A 151 5.93 26.56 19.27
CA VAL A 151 4.89 27.55 19.59
C VAL A 151 5.59 28.82 20.04
N ILE A 152 5.21 29.95 19.46
CA ILE A 152 5.85 31.25 19.72
C ILE A 152 4.89 32.12 20.51
N ASP A 153 5.41 32.90 21.44
CA ASP A 153 4.62 33.85 22.20
C ASP A 153 3.78 34.76 21.30
N GLY A 154 2.49 34.84 21.54
CA GLY A 154 1.56 35.60 20.73
C GLY A 154 0.97 34.86 19.52
N ASP A 155 1.26 33.56 19.38
CA ASP A 155 0.61 32.74 18.34
C ASP A 155 -0.91 32.75 18.50
N THR A 156 -1.56 32.83 17.37
CA THR A 156 -2.97 32.49 17.18
C THR A 156 -3.12 31.11 16.56
N PRO A 157 -4.30 30.48 16.63
CA PRO A 157 -4.53 29.22 15.91
C PRO A 157 -4.16 29.31 14.42
N ASP A 158 -4.45 30.41 13.76
CA ASP A 158 -4.16 30.61 12.34
C ASP A 158 -2.66 30.76 12.05
N SER A 159 -1.90 31.50 12.88
CA SER A 159 -0.45 31.67 12.71
C SER A 159 0.27 30.36 12.95
N LEU A 160 -0.16 29.60 13.95
CA LEU A 160 0.38 28.27 14.27
C LEU A 160 0.05 27.28 13.17
N ALA A 161 -1.21 27.24 12.68
CA ALA A 161 -1.65 26.40 11.57
C ALA A 161 -0.84 26.66 10.29
N ALA A 162 -0.59 27.93 9.94
CA ALA A 162 0.20 28.28 8.77
C ALA A 162 1.65 27.77 8.87
N ARG A 163 2.23 27.79 10.05
CA ARG A 163 3.60 27.29 10.31
C ARG A 163 3.66 25.76 10.30
N VAL A 164 2.68 25.09 10.93
CA VAL A 164 2.56 23.62 10.90
C VAL A 164 2.32 23.12 9.48
N LEU A 165 1.52 23.82 8.67
CA LEU A 165 1.24 23.44 7.29
C LEU A 165 2.51 23.34 6.41
N ILE A 166 3.49 24.21 6.64
CA ILE A 166 4.78 24.13 5.93
C ILE A 166 5.49 22.82 6.28
N ALA A 167 5.49 22.43 7.57
CA ALA A 167 6.04 21.15 8.01
C ALA A 167 5.29 19.95 7.46
N GLU A 168 3.94 20.04 7.37
CA GLU A 168 3.11 19.00 6.78
C GLU A 168 3.49 18.72 5.31
N HIS A 169 3.64 19.77 4.49
CA HIS A 169 4.00 19.63 3.08
C HIS A 169 5.34 18.90 2.89
N GLN A 170 6.32 19.15 3.76
CA GLN A 170 7.62 18.50 3.73
C GLN A 170 7.55 17.05 4.22
N LEU A 171 6.85 16.85 5.32
CA LEU A 171 6.76 15.53 5.95
C LEU A 171 5.97 14.54 5.11
N TYR A 172 4.80 14.97 4.61
CA TYR A 172 3.85 14.05 3.99
C TYR A 172 4.41 13.40 2.73
N SER A 173 4.98 14.20 1.84
CA SER A 173 5.58 13.68 0.60
C SER A 173 6.73 12.70 0.88
N ARG A 174 7.59 13.00 1.85
CA ARG A 174 8.70 12.13 2.26
C ARG A 174 8.21 10.83 2.88
N CYS A 175 7.27 10.90 3.83
CA CYS A 175 6.73 9.72 4.49
C CYS A 175 5.94 8.83 3.55
N LEU A 176 5.10 9.42 2.67
CA LEU A 176 4.34 8.65 1.69
C LEU A 176 5.26 7.94 0.69
N ALA A 177 6.27 8.63 0.18
CA ALA A 177 7.26 8.02 -0.71
C ALA A 177 7.99 6.84 -0.05
N GLN A 178 8.46 7.03 1.18
CA GLN A 178 9.12 5.95 1.92
C GLN A 178 8.16 4.80 2.21
N PHE A 179 6.93 5.09 2.61
CA PHE A 179 5.90 4.09 2.91
C PHE A 179 5.59 3.24 1.68
N VAL A 180 5.34 3.86 0.52
CA VAL A 180 5.10 3.13 -0.73
C VAL A 180 6.31 2.28 -1.09
N LYS A 181 7.51 2.84 -1.07
CA LYS A 181 8.76 2.12 -1.38
C LYS A 181 8.97 0.90 -0.50
N VAL A 182 8.71 1.01 0.81
CA VAL A 182 8.86 -0.11 1.76
C VAL A 182 7.74 -1.13 1.58
N THR A 183 6.51 -0.70 1.24
CA THR A 183 5.34 -1.58 1.14
C THR A 183 5.25 -2.32 -0.20
N THR A 184 5.75 -1.72 -1.29
CA THR A 184 5.74 -2.31 -2.64
C THR A 184 7.10 -2.75 -3.13
N GLY A 185 8.16 -2.46 -2.38
CA GLY A 185 9.53 -2.81 -2.75
C GLY A 185 9.81 -4.31 -2.70
N PRO A 186 10.93 -4.74 -3.28
CA PRO A 186 11.29 -6.16 -3.38
C PRO A 186 11.25 -6.91 -2.05
N GLU A 187 11.70 -6.29 -0.96
CA GLU A 187 11.71 -6.89 0.38
C GLU A 187 10.30 -7.17 0.90
N ALA A 188 9.35 -6.25 0.66
CA ALA A 188 7.95 -6.44 1.03
C ALA A 188 7.30 -7.54 0.19
N LEU A 189 7.59 -7.60 -1.11
CA LEU A 189 7.11 -8.65 -2.01
C LEU A 189 7.65 -10.02 -1.56
N VAL A 190 8.93 -10.11 -1.21
CA VAL A 190 9.52 -11.32 -0.62
C VAL A 190 8.83 -11.71 0.69
N ALA A 191 8.55 -10.75 1.57
CA ALA A 191 7.88 -11.01 2.84
C ALA A 191 6.44 -11.55 2.63
N GLN A 192 5.70 -11.04 1.64
CA GLN A 192 4.38 -11.54 1.27
C GLN A 192 4.40 -12.97 0.73
N VAL A 193 5.37 -13.29 -0.12
CA VAL A 193 5.59 -14.66 -0.61
C VAL A 193 5.98 -15.58 0.55
N ARG A 194 6.93 -15.15 1.38
CA ARG A 194 7.42 -15.92 2.56
C ARG A 194 6.27 -16.32 3.48
N ALA A 195 5.40 -15.37 3.84
CA ALA A 195 4.28 -15.63 4.74
C ALA A 195 3.35 -16.75 4.22
N ARG A 196 3.14 -16.81 2.90
CA ARG A 196 2.30 -17.83 2.25
C ARG A 196 3.05 -19.16 2.07
N ALA A 197 4.28 -19.09 1.64
CA ALA A 197 5.08 -20.30 1.37
C ALA A 197 5.36 -21.09 2.66
N ILE A 198 5.72 -20.41 3.76
CA ILE A 198 5.98 -21.05 5.06
C ILE A 198 4.70 -21.57 5.74
N GLY A 199 3.54 -21.03 5.37
CA GLY A 199 2.24 -21.58 5.80
C GLY A 199 1.91 -22.96 5.23
N LEU A 200 2.64 -23.43 4.21
CA LEU A 200 2.44 -24.77 3.63
C LEU A 200 3.10 -25.87 4.52
N PRO A 201 2.52 -27.08 4.57
CA PRO A 201 3.03 -28.13 5.44
C PRO A 201 4.49 -28.49 5.20
N GLU A 202 5.29 -28.54 6.27
CA GLU A 202 6.73 -28.83 6.26
C GLU A 202 7.55 -27.93 5.30
N ALA A 203 7.05 -26.75 4.95
CA ALA A 203 7.81 -25.79 4.17
C ALA A 203 8.93 -25.16 5.00
N ASP A 204 10.08 -25.00 4.38
CA ASP A 204 11.24 -24.29 4.92
C ASP A 204 11.75 -23.23 3.93
N GLU A 205 12.48 -22.25 4.44
CA GLU A 205 13.18 -21.26 3.63
C GLU A 205 14.69 -21.43 3.76
N VAL A 206 15.37 -21.39 2.63
CA VAL A 206 16.83 -21.33 2.56
C VAL A 206 17.25 -20.31 1.52
N THR A 207 18.49 -19.84 1.56
CA THR A 207 19.06 -19.06 0.47
C THR A 207 19.71 -20.00 -0.55
N SER A 208 19.36 -19.86 -1.83
CA SER A 208 19.95 -20.62 -2.92
C SER A 208 20.28 -19.68 -4.08
N HIS A 209 21.55 -19.67 -4.50
CA HIS A 209 22.04 -18.74 -5.56
C HIS A 209 21.74 -17.27 -5.29
N GLY A 210 21.80 -16.86 -4.02
CA GLY A 210 21.50 -15.49 -3.59
C GLY A 210 20.01 -15.14 -3.50
N MET A 211 19.11 -16.08 -3.81
CA MET A 211 17.66 -15.88 -3.79
C MET A 211 17.00 -16.59 -2.60
N PRO A 212 15.96 -16.02 -1.97
CA PRO A 212 15.05 -16.75 -1.11
C PRO A 212 14.45 -17.94 -1.85
N CYS A 213 14.52 -19.10 -1.25
CA CYS A 213 14.11 -20.37 -1.84
C CYS A 213 13.30 -21.17 -0.85
N PHE A 214 12.12 -21.62 -1.28
CA PHE A 214 11.19 -22.37 -0.45
C PHE A 214 11.16 -23.84 -0.88
N GLY A 215 11.27 -24.72 0.09
CA GLY A 215 11.29 -26.16 -0.12
C GLY A 215 10.53 -26.91 0.94
N ILE A 216 10.41 -28.23 0.77
CA ILE A 216 9.96 -29.12 1.81
C ILE A 216 11.19 -29.55 2.61
N LEU A 217 11.10 -29.61 3.92
CA LEU A 217 12.19 -29.91 4.85
C LEU A 217 13.04 -31.11 4.34
N LYS A 218 14.33 -30.85 4.07
CA LYS A 218 15.28 -31.83 3.45
C LYS A 218 14.83 -32.37 2.07
N GLY A 219 13.85 -31.74 1.42
CA GLY A 219 13.28 -32.19 0.15
C GLY A 219 13.51 -31.26 -1.02
N LYS A 220 12.65 -31.40 -2.03
CA LYS A 220 12.71 -30.64 -3.27
C LYS A 220 12.22 -29.21 -3.06
N LYS A 221 12.76 -28.27 -3.84
CA LYS A 221 12.34 -26.88 -3.86
C LYS A 221 11.11 -26.69 -4.74
N PHE A 222 10.19 -25.86 -4.27
CA PHE A 222 8.94 -25.57 -4.99
C PHE A 222 8.82 -24.11 -5.43
N ALA A 223 9.52 -23.16 -4.78
CA ALA A 223 9.47 -21.76 -5.16
C ALA A 223 10.79 -21.03 -4.90
N TYR A 224 11.04 -19.97 -5.67
CA TYR A 224 12.10 -19.01 -5.46
C TYR A 224 11.52 -17.59 -5.59
N VAL A 225 12.14 -16.61 -4.95
CA VAL A 225 11.88 -15.20 -5.26
C VAL A 225 13.15 -14.59 -5.85
N SER A 226 13.02 -14.15 -7.09
CA SER A 226 14.06 -13.43 -7.81
C SER A 226 13.85 -11.94 -7.63
N ASN A 227 14.94 -11.20 -7.38
CA ASN A 227 14.94 -9.75 -7.37
C ASN A 227 16.17 -9.27 -8.13
N ASP A 228 15.94 -8.58 -9.24
CA ASP A 228 16.98 -8.06 -10.12
C ASP A 228 18.07 -9.11 -10.46
N HIS A 229 17.66 -10.36 -10.62
CA HIS A 229 18.59 -11.45 -10.85
C HIS A 229 19.19 -11.31 -12.25
N HIS A 230 20.50 -11.17 -12.33
CA HIS A 230 21.24 -10.85 -13.54
C HIS A 230 20.98 -9.45 -14.14
N GLY A 231 20.49 -8.50 -13.37
CA GLY A 231 20.28 -7.13 -13.83
C GLY A 231 19.04 -6.97 -14.72
N ASP A 232 18.02 -7.83 -14.57
CA ASP A 232 16.78 -7.78 -15.36
C ASP A 232 15.76 -6.74 -14.81
N GLY A 233 16.05 -6.15 -13.67
CA GLY A 233 15.22 -5.13 -13.02
C GLY A 233 13.87 -5.64 -12.51
N LYS A 234 13.66 -6.96 -12.44
CA LYS A 234 12.37 -7.58 -12.10
C LYS A 234 12.39 -8.20 -10.73
N THR A 235 11.26 -8.09 -10.02
CA THR A 235 10.97 -8.93 -8.85
C THR A 235 9.91 -9.95 -9.22
N ALA A 236 10.22 -11.24 -9.10
CA ALA A 236 9.33 -12.31 -9.55
C ALA A 236 9.32 -13.51 -8.61
N LEU A 237 8.17 -14.15 -8.52
CA LEU A 237 7.99 -15.48 -7.95
C LEU A 237 8.21 -16.53 -9.03
N LEU A 238 9.13 -17.46 -8.79
CA LEU A 238 9.37 -18.61 -9.65
C LEU A 238 8.71 -19.83 -9.02
N VAL A 239 7.82 -20.48 -9.78
CA VAL A 239 7.07 -21.67 -9.35
C VAL A 239 7.12 -22.78 -10.40
N LYS A 240 6.87 -24.01 -9.96
CA LYS A 240 6.80 -25.18 -10.85
C LYS A 240 5.48 -25.24 -11.61
N ILE A 241 5.59 -25.67 -12.84
CA ILE A 241 4.49 -25.92 -13.78
C ILE A 241 4.66 -27.30 -14.42
N SER A 242 3.66 -27.77 -15.17
CA SER A 242 3.65 -29.10 -15.75
C SER A 242 4.67 -29.31 -16.88
N GLY A 243 5.06 -28.24 -17.58
CA GLY A 243 6.05 -28.30 -18.65
C GLY A 243 5.95 -27.20 -19.70
N ALA A 244 6.62 -27.40 -20.83
CA ALA A 244 6.79 -26.41 -21.88
C ALA A 244 5.47 -25.88 -22.49
N GLU A 245 4.46 -26.73 -22.62
CA GLU A 245 3.16 -26.31 -23.18
C GLU A 245 2.45 -25.31 -22.26
N GLU A 246 2.42 -25.60 -20.98
CA GLU A 246 1.85 -24.70 -19.98
C GLU A 246 2.67 -23.39 -19.88
N GLN A 247 4.00 -23.49 -19.95
CA GLN A 247 4.88 -22.32 -19.93
C GLN A 247 4.55 -21.39 -21.12
N ALA A 248 4.41 -21.94 -22.31
CA ALA A 248 4.09 -21.17 -23.52
C ALA A 248 2.69 -20.53 -23.40
N MET A 249 1.69 -21.29 -22.96
CA MET A 249 0.31 -20.81 -22.79
C MET A 249 0.25 -19.63 -21.80
N LEU A 250 0.94 -19.71 -20.68
CA LEU A 250 0.96 -18.65 -19.68
C LEU A 250 1.63 -17.38 -20.23
N ILE A 251 2.77 -17.51 -20.89
CA ILE A 251 3.47 -16.37 -21.49
C ILE A 251 2.64 -15.72 -22.59
N ASP A 252 1.97 -16.51 -23.43
CA ASP A 252 1.09 -15.98 -24.48
C ASP A 252 -0.16 -15.28 -23.92
N SER A 253 -0.65 -15.73 -22.75
CA SER A 253 -1.83 -15.12 -22.10
C SER A 253 -1.55 -13.75 -21.49
N ASP A 254 -0.37 -13.55 -20.90
CA ASP A 254 0.06 -12.29 -20.30
C ASP A 254 1.60 -12.21 -20.28
N PRO A 255 2.23 -11.73 -21.39
CA PRO A 255 3.69 -11.65 -21.52
C PRO A 255 4.35 -10.58 -20.63
N GLU A 256 3.56 -9.66 -20.06
CA GLU A 256 4.09 -8.71 -19.07
C GLU A 256 4.26 -9.36 -17.70
N ARG A 257 3.34 -10.25 -17.33
CA ARG A 257 3.31 -10.92 -16.04
C ARG A 257 4.13 -12.20 -16.00
N TYR A 258 4.05 -13.02 -17.04
CA TYR A 258 4.69 -14.33 -17.09
C TYR A 258 5.90 -14.32 -18.03
N TYR A 259 7.01 -14.93 -17.58
CA TYR A 259 8.16 -15.10 -18.43
C TYR A 259 8.97 -16.36 -18.08
N ARG A 260 9.83 -16.79 -19.00
CA ARG A 260 10.76 -17.91 -18.76
C ARG A 260 11.91 -17.43 -17.87
N PRO A 261 12.07 -17.99 -16.66
CA PRO A 261 13.19 -17.60 -15.80
C PRO A 261 14.51 -18.15 -16.36
N ALA A 262 15.56 -17.31 -16.32
CA ALA A 262 16.89 -17.73 -16.75
C ALA A 262 17.40 -18.89 -15.87
N TYR A 263 18.07 -19.86 -16.49
CA TYR A 263 18.66 -21.06 -15.85
C TYR A 263 17.67 -22.05 -15.21
N PHE A 264 16.38 -21.80 -15.32
CA PHE A 264 15.33 -22.75 -14.94
C PHE A 264 14.76 -23.38 -16.22
N GLY A 265 14.50 -24.69 -16.16
CA GLY A 265 13.96 -25.41 -17.32
C GLY A 265 12.49 -25.06 -17.60
N ASP A 266 11.92 -25.76 -18.57
CA ASP A 266 10.53 -25.62 -19.03
C ASP A 266 9.45 -26.01 -18.02
N THR A 267 9.84 -26.59 -16.88
CA THR A 267 8.97 -26.91 -15.74
C THR A 267 8.87 -25.78 -14.71
N TRP A 268 9.32 -24.58 -15.03
CA TRP A 268 9.25 -23.41 -14.18
C TRP A 268 8.70 -22.22 -14.95
N ILE A 269 7.97 -21.35 -14.25
CA ILE A 269 7.49 -20.06 -14.72
C ILE A 269 7.86 -18.98 -13.73
N ALA A 270 8.21 -17.81 -14.20
CA ALA A 270 8.36 -16.60 -13.41
C ALA A 270 7.11 -15.76 -13.52
N ILE A 271 6.59 -15.32 -12.37
CA ILE A 271 5.41 -14.47 -12.21
C ILE A 271 5.89 -13.14 -11.64
N ARG A 272 5.79 -12.07 -12.40
CA ARG A 272 6.20 -10.74 -11.96
C ARG A 272 5.35 -10.26 -10.79
N LEU A 273 6.01 -9.79 -9.75
CA LEU A 273 5.41 -9.22 -8.53
C LEU A 273 5.51 -7.69 -8.48
N ASP A 274 6.35 -7.10 -9.32
CA ASP A 274 6.67 -5.67 -9.34
C ASP A 274 5.74 -4.84 -10.25
N LEU A 275 4.66 -5.42 -10.75
CA LEU A 275 3.66 -4.73 -11.59
C LEU A 275 2.64 -3.93 -10.79
N GLY A 276 2.54 -4.17 -9.46
CA GLY A 276 1.70 -3.40 -8.55
C GLY A 276 0.26 -3.92 -8.37
N ASP A 277 -0.21 -4.81 -9.21
CA ASP A 277 -1.58 -5.36 -9.23
C ASP A 277 -1.66 -6.82 -8.76
N ASN A 278 -0.87 -7.17 -7.75
CA ASN A 278 -0.77 -8.55 -7.27
C ASN A 278 -2.06 -9.04 -6.60
N ASP A 279 -2.68 -10.05 -7.16
CA ASP A 279 -3.66 -10.89 -6.47
C ASP A 279 -2.92 -11.90 -5.57
N TRP A 280 -2.87 -11.60 -4.28
CA TRP A 280 -2.14 -12.41 -3.32
C TRP A 280 -2.80 -13.75 -3.01
N ASP A 281 -4.09 -13.91 -3.24
CA ASP A 281 -4.78 -15.20 -3.10
C ASP A 281 -4.40 -16.10 -4.27
N HIS A 282 -4.40 -15.56 -5.48
CA HIS A 282 -3.92 -16.28 -6.67
C HIS A 282 -2.42 -16.64 -6.57
N ILE A 283 -1.58 -15.76 -6.01
CA ILE A 283 -0.16 -16.08 -5.71
C ILE A 283 -0.07 -17.24 -4.70
N GLY A 284 -0.96 -17.27 -3.70
CA GLY A 284 -1.08 -18.39 -2.76
C GLY A 284 -1.44 -19.71 -3.45
N GLU A 285 -2.36 -19.69 -4.41
CA GLU A 285 -2.73 -20.85 -5.23
C GLU A 285 -1.54 -21.38 -6.05
N TRP A 286 -0.77 -20.50 -6.68
CA TRP A 286 0.46 -20.86 -7.39
C TRP A 286 1.49 -21.54 -6.49
N LEU A 287 1.70 -21.01 -5.30
CA LEU A 287 2.59 -21.62 -4.29
C LEU A 287 2.09 -22.98 -3.86
N GLY A 288 0.81 -23.13 -3.55
CA GLY A 288 0.17 -24.39 -3.17
C GLY A 288 0.25 -25.44 -4.28
N ARG A 289 0.00 -25.04 -5.52
CA ARG A 289 0.13 -25.91 -6.71
C ARG A 289 1.56 -26.39 -6.89
N SER A 290 2.52 -25.48 -6.87
CA SER A 290 3.94 -25.80 -7.01
C SER A 290 4.45 -26.70 -5.88
N TRP A 291 3.99 -26.47 -4.65
CA TRP A 291 4.28 -27.31 -3.49
C TRP A 291 3.74 -28.75 -3.70
N ARG A 292 2.48 -28.92 -4.16
CA ARG A 292 1.88 -30.25 -4.46
C ARG A 292 2.70 -31.06 -5.46
N MET A 293 3.35 -30.41 -6.43
CA MET A 293 4.20 -31.10 -7.42
C MET A 293 5.47 -31.74 -6.83
N VAL A 294 5.89 -31.31 -5.65
CA VAL A 294 7.10 -31.82 -5.00
C VAL A 294 6.82 -32.50 -3.67
N ALA A 295 5.63 -32.34 -3.11
CA ALA A 295 5.24 -32.87 -1.81
C ALA A 295 5.16 -34.41 -1.83
N PRO A 296 5.67 -35.08 -0.79
CA PRO A 296 5.39 -36.49 -0.59
C PRO A 296 3.88 -36.73 -0.44
N LEU A 297 3.41 -37.91 -0.89
CA LEU A 297 1.98 -38.26 -0.83
C LEU A 297 1.34 -38.14 0.57
N ARG A 298 2.12 -38.34 1.65
CA ARG A 298 1.65 -38.17 3.02
C ARG A 298 1.25 -36.72 3.34
N LEU A 299 1.94 -35.72 2.73
CA LEU A 299 1.68 -34.30 2.96
C LEU A 299 0.57 -33.78 2.04
N SER A 300 0.53 -34.21 0.78
CA SER A 300 -0.50 -33.76 -0.17
C SER A 300 -1.92 -34.16 0.26
N LYS A 301 -2.06 -35.25 1.01
CA LYS A 301 -3.33 -35.66 1.62
C LYS A 301 -3.83 -34.74 2.74
N LEU A 302 -2.94 -34.01 3.41
CA LEU A 302 -3.32 -33.09 4.49
C LEU A 302 -4.05 -31.85 3.98
N ILE A 303 -3.65 -31.33 2.82
CA ILE A 303 -4.31 -30.14 2.23
C ILE A 303 -5.67 -30.50 1.63
N SER A 304 -5.79 -31.67 0.97
CA SER A 304 -7.08 -32.09 0.40
C SER A 304 -8.17 -32.36 1.45
N VAL A 305 -7.81 -32.59 2.70
CA VAL A 305 -8.76 -32.69 3.82
C VAL A 305 -9.16 -31.33 4.37
N ALA A 306 -8.22 -30.34 4.37
CA ALA A 306 -8.50 -28.98 4.83
C ALA A 306 -9.33 -28.15 3.84
N GLU A 307 -9.34 -28.51 2.54
CA GLU A 307 -10.20 -27.89 1.51
C GLU A 307 -11.65 -28.44 1.54
N LEU A 308 -11.95 -29.44 2.39
CA LEU A 308 -13.28 -30.07 2.53
C LEU A 308 -14.05 -29.56 3.78
N PHE A 309 -13.49 -28.68 4.59
CA PHE A 309 -14.07 -28.03 5.77
C PHE A 309 -13.88 -26.51 5.72
#